data_8c539496d1302d7aef778bbf1446b567
#
_entry.id   8c539496d1302d7aef778bbf1446b567
#
_cell.length_a   1.000
_cell.length_b   1.000
_cell.length_c   1.000
_cell.angle_alpha   90.00
_cell.angle_beta   90.00
_cell.angle_gamma   90.00
#
_symmetry.space_group_name_H-M   'P 1'
#
loop_
_entity.id
_entity.type
_entity.pdbx_description
1 polymer ?
#
loop_
_entity_poly.entity_id
_entity_poly.type
_entity_poly.pdbx_seq_one_letter_code
_entity_poly.pdbx_strand_id
1 'polypeptide(L)' 'ELIASENYASPRVMEAQGSKLTNKYAEGYPGKRYYGGCEYVDIAEKLAIERLKQLFGADYANVQPHSGSQANQAVYL' A
#
# COMPACT_ATOMS: atom_id res chain seq x y z
N GLU A 1 -15.99 -9.90 -18.41
CA GLU A 1 -14.68 -10.48 -18.75
C GLU A 1 -14.51 -11.82 -18.06
N LEU A 2 -14.12 -12.84 -18.80
CA LEU A 2 -13.99 -14.21 -18.28
C LEU A 2 -12.54 -14.63 -18.07
N ILE A 3 -11.59 -13.74 -18.23
CA ILE A 3 -10.17 -14.01 -18.04
C ILE A 3 -9.80 -13.67 -16.58
N ALA A 4 -9.42 -14.70 -15.83
CA ALA A 4 -9.19 -14.53 -14.37
C ALA A 4 -8.05 -13.57 -14.03
N SER A 5 -7.11 -13.37 -14.94
CA SER A 5 -5.99 -12.46 -14.72
C SER A 5 -6.33 -10.99 -14.98
N GLU A 6 -7.50 -10.73 -15.57
CA GLU A 6 -7.91 -9.37 -15.86
C GLU A 6 -8.56 -8.72 -14.65
N ASN A 7 -8.33 -7.43 -14.50
CA ASN A 7 -8.94 -6.65 -13.44
C ASN A 7 -9.17 -5.21 -13.92
N TYR A 8 -10.24 -4.61 -13.45
CA TYR A 8 -10.56 -3.23 -13.78
C TYR A 8 -10.38 -2.38 -12.52
N ALA A 9 -9.27 -1.65 -12.48
CA ALA A 9 -8.99 -0.75 -11.38
C ALA A 9 -9.96 0.43 -11.38
N SER A 10 -10.46 0.82 -10.22
CA SER A 10 -11.36 1.97 -10.12
C SER A 10 -10.61 3.27 -10.43
N PRO A 11 -11.32 4.32 -10.89
CA PRO A 11 -10.71 5.63 -11.08
C PRO A 11 -9.99 6.16 -9.84
N ARG A 12 -10.54 5.89 -8.64
CA ARG A 12 -9.92 6.32 -7.38
C ARG A 12 -8.58 5.66 -7.15
N VAL A 13 -8.45 4.37 -7.46
CA VAL A 13 -7.18 3.65 -7.31
C VAL A 13 -6.15 4.22 -8.27
N MET A 14 -6.54 4.45 -9.52
CA MET A 14 -5.64 5.01 -10.53
C MET A 14 -5.20 6.43 -10.16
N GLU A 15 -6.10 7.23 -9.62
CA GLU A 15 -5.78 8.60 -9.17
C GLU A 15 -4.77 8.57 -8.02
N ALA A 16 -4.98 7.69 -7.04
CA ALA A 16 -4.07 7.56 -5.91
C ALA A 16 -2.67 7.14 -6.36
N GLN A 17 -2.59 6.20 -7.30
CA GLN A 17 -1.32 5.69 -7.80
C GLN A 17 -0.53 6.78 -8.53
N GLY A 18 -1.21 7.64 -9.27
CA GLY A 18 -0.57 8.73 -10.02
C GLY A 18 -0.47 10.05 -9.26
N SER A 19 -0.65 10.03 -7.95
CA SER A 19 -0.66 11.26 -7.15
C SER A 19 0.75 11.78 -6.85
N LYS A 20 0.80 12.97 -6.24
CA LYS A 20 2.05 13.62 -5.82
C LYS A 20 2.82 12.80 -4.78
N LEU A 21 2.16 11.88 -4.09
CA LEU A 21 2.82 10.98 -3.13
C LEU A 21 3.90 10.14 -3.81
N THR A 22 3.79 9.91 -5.10
CA THR A 22 4.79 9.20 -5.90
C THR A 22 6.17 9.84 -5.80
N ASN A 23 6.23 11.15 -5.57
CA ASN A 23 7.49 11.89 -5.52
C ASN A 23 8.20 11.79 -4.18
N LYS A 24 7.54 11.26 -3.15
CA LYS A 24 8.11 11.27 -1.80
C LYS A 24 8.88 9.99 -1.50
N TYR A 25 10.15 10.16 -1.19
CA TYR A 25 10.98 9.08 -0.70
C TYR A 25 10.62 8.81 0.77
N ALA A 26 10.13 7.60 1.07
CA ALA A 26 9.55 7.31 2.38
C ALA A 26 10.01 5.96 2.92
N GLU A 27 11.33 5.74 2.95
CA GLU A 27 11.89 4.51 3.51
C GLU A 27 11.52 4.37 4.99
N GLY A 28 11.21 3.14 5.38
CA GLY A 28 10.81 2.83 6.74
C GLY A 28 9.30 2.66 6.85
N TYR A 29 8.80 2.77 8.07
CA TYR A 29 7.38 2.61 8.37
C TYR A 29 6.82 3.87 9.02
N PRO A 30 5.49 4.03 9.06
CA PRO A 30 4.88 5.21 9.68
C PRO A 30 5.43 5.46 11.08
N GLY A 31 5.87 6.71 11.33
CA GLY A 31 6.48 7.09 12.59
C GLY A 31 7.91 6.66 12.78
N LYS A 32 8.47 5.87 11.86
CA LYS A 32 9.83 5.33 11.92
C LYS A 32 10.54 5.46 10.59
N ARG A 33 10.44 6.64 9.98
CA ARG A 33 11.05 6.90 8.67
C ARG A 33 12.52 7.27 8.81
N TYR A 34 13.30 6.95 7.78
CA TYR A 34 14.69 7.37 7.73
C TYR A 34 14.86 8.83 7.32
N TYR A 35 13.84 9.41 6.67
CA TYR A 35 13.89 10.79 6.18
C TYR A 35 12.70 11.58 6.72
N GLY A 36 12.88 12.90 6.84
CA GLY A 36 11.81 13.78 7.28
C GLY A 36 10.79 14.07 6.18
N GLY A 37 9.73 14.77 6.56
CA GLY A 37 8.70 15.19 5.61
C GLY A 37 7.74 14.09 5.18
N CYS A 38 7.58 13.05 6.01
CA CYS A 38 6.74 11.90 5.68
C CYS A 38 5.38 11.92 6.38
N GLU A 39 5.02 13.00 7.04
CA GLU A 39 3.78 13.06 7.83
C GLU A 39 2.53 12.81 6.99
N TYR A 40 2.49 13.27 5.75
CA TYR A 40 1.34 13.04 4.87
C TYR A 40 1.33 11.64 4.27
N VAL A 41 2.50 11.12 3.93
CA VAL A 41 2.65 9.73 3.48
C VAL A 41 2.25 8.78 4.60
N ASP A 42 2.60 9.11 5.84
CA ASP A 42 2.22 8.30 7.01
C ASP A 42 0.71 8.22 7.15
N ILE A 43 -0.01 9.31 6.92
CA ILE A 43 -1.48 9.32 6.97
C ILE A 43 -2.04 8.31 5.96
N ALA A 44 -1.55 8.36 4.72
CA ALA A 44 -2.03 7.47 3.67
C ALA A 44 -1.71 6.00 3.99
N GLU A 45 -0.51 5.72 4.44
CA GLU A 45 -0.11 4.34 4.77
C GLU A 45 -0.87 3.81 5.97
N LYS A 46 -1.02 4.59 7.04
CA LYS A 46 -1.79 4.18 8.21
C LYS A 46 -3.24 3.90 7.86
N LEU A 47 -3.84 4.73 7.01
CA LEU A 47 -5.22 4.54 6.57
C LEU A 47 -5.36 3.23 5.80
N ALA A 48 -4.42 2.94 4.90
CA ALA A 48 -4.43 1.69 4.14
C ALA A 48 -4.31 0.47 5.05
N ILE A 49 -3.41 0.53 6.04
CA ILE A 49 -3.23 -0.54 7.02
C ILE A 49 -4.53 -0.80 7.79
N GLU A 50 -5.15 0.26 8.31
CA GLU A 50 -6.38 0.12 9.09
C GLU A 50 -7.53 -0.45 8.26
N ARG A 51 -7.68 0.03 7.04
CA ARG A 51 -8.74 -0.48 6.16
C ARG A 51 -8.51 -1.94 5.76
N LEU A 52 -7.27 -2.33 5.52
CA LEU A 52 -6.95 -3.71 5.19
C LEU A 52 -7.23 -4.62 6.37
N LYS A 53 -6.87 -4.20 7.58
CA LYS A 53 -7.17 -4.95 8.80
C LYS A 53 -8.67 -5.15 8.98
N GLN A 54 -9.46 -4.11 8.75
CA GLN A 54 -10.92 -4.20 8.85
C GLN A 54 -11.50 -5.15 7.79
N LEU A 55 -11.00 -5.04 6.56
CA LEU A 55 -11.51 -5.83 5.45
C LEU A 55 -11.34 -7.33 5.69
N PHE A 56 -10.21 -7.75 6.23
CA PHE A 56 -9.88 -9.15 6.44
C PHE A 56 -10.02 -9.61 7.89
N GLY A 57 -10.38 -8.72 8.80
CA GLY A 57 -10.47 -9.07 10.21
C GLY A 57 -9.11 -9.46 10.78
N ALA A 58 -8.03 -8.85 10.30
CA ALA A 58 -6.67 -9.19 10.66
C ALA A 58 -6.16 -8.29 11.78
N ASP A 59 -5.24 -8.82 12.60
CA ASP A 59 -4.59 -8.06 13.66
C ASP A 59 -3.45 -7.21 13.13
N TYR A 60 -2.81 -7.65 12.04
CA TYR A 60 -1.65 -6.97 11.44
C TYR A 60 -1.82 -6.91 9.94
N ALA A 61 -1.26 -5.88 9.34
CA ALA A 61 -1.25 -5.72 7.88
C ALA A 61 -0.01 -4.96 7.45
N ASN A 62 0.54 -5.34 6.31
CA ASN A 62 1.64 -4.63 5.67
C ASN A 62 1.18 -4.28 4.25
N VAL A 63 1.19 -3.00 3.94
CA VAL A 63 0.71 -2.48 2.64
C VAL A 63 1.85 -2.03 1.73
N GLN A 64 3.11 -2.30 2.10
CA GLN A 64 4.25 -1.83 1.32
C GLN A 64 4.63 -2.70 0.11
N PRO A 65 4.29 -4.01 0.02
CA PRO A 65 4.63 -4.75 -1.19
C PRO A 65 4.09 -4.06 -2.43
N HIS A 66 4.93 -3.92 -3.46
CA HIS A 66 4.53 -3.20 -4.67
C HIS A 66 3.76 -4.06 -5.66
N SER A 67 3.67 -5.37 -5.40
CA SER A 67 2.98 -6.29 -6.31
C SER A 67 2.59 -7.56 -5.57
N GLY A 68 1.65 -8.31 -6.15
CA GLY A 68 1.32 -9.63 -5.64
C GLY A 68 2.50 -10.58 -5.63
N SER A 69 3.39 -10.46 -6.62
CA SER A 69 4.61 -11.28 -6.67
C SER A 69 5.52 -10.99 -5.47
N GLN A 70 5.70 -9.73 -5.12
CA GLN A 70 6.52 -9.38 -3.97
C GLN A 70 5.88 -9.84 -2.67
N ALA A 71 4.57 -9.69 -2.53
CA ALA A 71 3.86 -10.15 -1.34
C ALA A 71 3.97 -11.66 -1.17
N ASN A 72 3.81 -12.42 -2.26
CA ASN A 72 3.96 -13.87 -2.23
C ASN A 72 5.39 -14.27 -1.87
N GLN A 73 6.38 -13.59 -2.41
CA GLN A 73 7.78 -13.86 -2.11
C GLN A 73 8.08 -13.67 -0.63
N ALA A 74 7.52 -12.63 -0.02
CA ALA A 74 7.68 -12.39 1.41
C ALA A 74 7.11 -13.55 2.24
N VAL A 75 5.98 -14.09 1.83
CA VAL A 75 5.36 -15.23 2.52
C VAL A 75 6.20 -16.50 2.36
N TYR A 76 6.81 -16.70 1.20
CA TYR A 76 7.63 -17.89 0.95
C TYR A 76 8.97 -17.89 1.72
N LEU A 77 9.45 -16.75 2.10
CA LEU A 77 10.67 -16.63 2.89
C LEU A 77 10.39 -16.90 4.37
#